data_dbae47ada784eeb6cb77e359711d8092
#
_entry.id   dbae47ada784eeb6cb77e359711d8092
#
_cell.length_a   1.000
_cell.length_b   1.000
_cell.length_c   1.000
_cell.angle_alpha   90.00
_cell.angle_beta   90.00
_cell.angle_gamma   90.00
#
_symmetry.space_group_name_H-M   'P 1'
#
loop_
_entity.id
_entity.type
_entity.pdbx_description
1 polymer ?
#
loop_
_entity_poly.entity_id
_entity_poly.type
_entity_poly.pdbx_seq_one_letter_code
_entity_poly.pdbx_strand_id
1 'polypeptide(L)'
;GLLRISLDSIADKLSIYQGLDVEEKEVEQMLLVLQDFDPPGIGARSLQECLLLQVHRKQRALRPVNTEEKKALAQFYNLLYTIIQDDWDAFSKKRWDKLQQQLKLSAPQIAALQREVRKLNPKPGSSMGETMGRSTNQVTPDFLVDSNDDGTVTFVLNHGNLPELRVSAQYEEMARAYKDNKASMNRREKEALLYAREKVERAQGYIEAVKQRRHTLFVTMKAIIAIQHRFFVDGDEADLRPMTLKDVADRTGLDISTISRVSNIKYAQTRWGTFPLRFFFTEGYTTDSGEELSTRNIKMALKALIDQEDKHKPLSDDALAKAMGAKGMPIARRTVAKYREQLGLPVARLRKE
;
A
#
# COMPACT_ATOMS: atom_id res chain seq x y z
N GLY A 1 6.69 14.86 8.67
CA GLY A 1 7.10 16.22 9.02
C GLY A 1 5.93 17.18 9.25
N LEU A 2 4.68 16.84 8.85
CA LEU A 2 3.51 17.67 9.09
C LEU A 2 2.79 17.25 10.38
N LEU A 3 2.37 18.22 11.19
CA LEU A 3 1.54 18.02 12.37
C LEU A 3 0.08 17.86 11.92
N ARG A 4 -0.49 16.66 12.13
CA ARG A 4 -1.88 16.36 11.73
C ARG A 4 -2.86 16.34 12.91
N ILE A 5 -2.36 16.53 14.11
CA ILE A 5 -3.13 16.53 15.37
C ILE A 5 -3.39 17.98 15.73
N SER A 6 -4.60 18.31 16.23
CA SER A 6 -4.91 19.64 16.73
C SER A 6 -4.13 19.95 18.02
N LEU A 7 -3.83 21.22 18.26
CA LEU A 7 -3.09 21.66 19.44
C LEU A 7 -3.85 21.35 20.73
N ASP A 8 -5.18 21.49 20.70
CA ASP A 8 -6.09 21.13 21.77
C ASP A 8 -5.96 19.64 22.15
N SER A 9 -5.97 18.72 21.15
CA SER A 9 -5.74 17.28 21.40
C SER A 9 -4.36 16.97 21.95
N ILE A 10 -3.36 17.82 21.70
CA ILE A 10 -2.02 17.67 22.30
C ILE A 10 -2.06 18.09 23.77
N ALA A 11 -2.70 19.22 24.08
CA ALA A 11 -2.89 19.70 25.45
C ALA A 11 -3.64 18.65 26.30
N ASP A 12 -4.76 18.11 25.78
CA ASP A 12 -5.52 17.04 26.44
C ASP A 12 -4.66 15.79 26.72
N LYS A 13 -3.85 15.36 25.74
CA LYS A 13 -2.96 14.22 25.93
C LYS A 13 -1.89 14.46 26.98
N LEU A 14 -1.32 15.66 27.04
CA LEU A 14 -0.33 16.04 28.07
C LEU A 14 -0.96 16.01 29.45
N SER A 15 -2.20 16.54 29.60
CA SER A 15 -2.95 16.49 30.83
C SER A 15 -3.24 15.04 31.28
N ILE A 16 -3.76 14.20 30.35
CA ILE A 16 -4.19 12.82 30.67
C ILE A 16 -3.01 11.89 30.96
N TYR A 17 -1.95 11.93 30.13
CA TYR A 17 -0.87 10.94 30.19
C TYR A 17 0.32 11.38 31.05
N GLN A 18 0.54 12.69 31.19
CA GLN A 18 1.69 13.22 31.90
C GLN A 18 1.32 14.08 33.10
N GLY A 19 0.04 14.35 33.32
CA GLY A 19 -0.44 15.18 34.44
C GLY A 19 0.01 16.64 34.32
N LEU A 20 0.34 17.09 33.10
CA LEU A 20 0.71 18.45 32.79
C LEU A 20 -0.51 19.22 32.31
N ASP A 21 -1.00 20.15 33.10
CA ASP A 21 -2.08 21.06 32.74
C ASP A 21 -1.50 22.22 31.93
N VAL A 22 -1.70 22.16 30.61
CA VAL A 22 -1.08 23.07 29.62
C VAL A 22 -2.17 23.69 28.77
N GLU A 23 -2.13 25.01 28.61
CA GLU A 23 -3.05 25.69 27.70
C GLU A 23 -2.64 25.51 26.22
N GLU A 24 -3.62 25.55 25.31
CA GLU A 24 -3.38 25.49 23.88
C GLU A 24 -2.35 26.53 23.39
N LYS A 25 -2.37 27.72 23.96
CA LYS A 25 -1.41 28.79 23.64
C LYS A 25 0.05 28.43 23.98
N GLU A 26 0.26 27.70 25.06
CA GLU A 26 1.61 27.24 25.43
C GLU A 26 2.11 26.17 24.46
N VAL A 27 1.22 25.28 24.05
CA VAL A 27 1.52 24.28 22.99
C VAL A 27 1.86 24.98 21.68
N GLU A 28 1.14 26.06 21.32
CA GLU A 28 1.43 26.85 20.13
C GLU A 28 2.80 27.54 20.20
N GLN A 29 3.16 28.12 21.36
CA GLN A 29 4.49 28.69 21.53
C GLN A 29 5.61 27.64 21.35
N MET A 30 5.43 26.46 21.92
CA MET A 30 6.39 25.37 21.73
C MET A 30 6.43 24.88 20.27
N LEU A 31 5.31 24.90 19.56
CA LEU A 31 5.28 24.58 18.14
C LEU A 31 6.08 25.59 17.31
N LEU A 32 6.00 26.89 17.61
CA LEU A 32 6.82 27.91 16.93
C LEU A 32 8.32 27.68 17.16
N VAL A 33 8.72 27.25 18.35
CA VAL A 33 10.12 26.87 18.63
C VAL A 33 10.53 25.64 17.81
N LEU A 34 9.64 24.63 17.72
CA LEU A 34 9.89 23.43 16.91
C LEU A 34 10.02 23.77 15.42
N GLN A 35 9.24 24.72 14.92
CA GLN A 35 9.28 25.13 13.50
C GLN A 35 10.58 25.85 13.10
N ASP A 36 11.34 26.34 14.07
CA ASP A 36 12.68 26.93 13.85
C ASP A 36 13.79 25.87 13.71
N PHE A 37 13.51 24.60 13.97
CA PHE A 37 14.48 23.51 13.85
C PHE A 37 14.76 23.12 12.40
N ASP A 38 15.82 22.33 12.20
CA ASP A 38 16.18 21.74 10.91
C ASP A 38 15.60 20.34 10.77
N PRO A 39 15.02 19.97 9.62
CA PRO A 39 14.89 20.70 8.35
C PRO A 39 13.76 21.74 8.35
N PRO A 40 13.90 22.82 7.54
CA PRO A 40 12.93 23.90 7.51
C PRO A 40 11.56 23.41 7.05
N GLY A 41 10.51 23.88 7.76
CA GLY A 41 9.13 23.48 7.50
C GLY A 41 8.64 22.26 8.29
N ILE A 42 9.46 21.75 9.23
CA ILE A 42 9.04 20.73 10.20
C ILE A 42 7.97 21.31 11.15
N GLY A 43 7.03 20.48 11.60
CA GLY A 43 5.97 20.90 12.52
C GLY A 43 4.87 21.75 11.87
N ALA A 44 4.89 21.98 10.56
CA ALA A 44 3.84 22.69 9.87
C ALA A 44 2.51 21.92 9.91
N ARG A 45 1.39 22.64 10.09
CA ARG A 45 0.02 22.06 10.16
C ARG A 45 -0.54 21.74 8.78
N SER A 46 -0.02 22.43 7.74
CA SER A 46 -0.43 22.25 6.34
C SER A 46 0.76 22.33 5.40
N LEU A 47 0.55 21.89 4.15
CA LEU A 47 1.57 22.04 3.11
C LEU A 47 1.85 23.52 2.82
N GLN A 48 0.82 24.36 2.84
CA GLN A 48 0.95 25.82 2.66
C GLN A 48 1.87 26.41 3.73
N GLU A 49 1.61 26.14 5.00
CA GLU A 49 2.44 26.59 6.12
C GLU A 49 3.86 26.07 6.01
N CYS A 50 4.04 24.81 5.62
CA CYS A 50 5.36 24.22 5.41
C CYS A 50 6.21 25.00 4.38
N LEU A 51 5.61 25.39 3.27
CA LEU A 51 6.29 26.17 2.24
C LEU A 51 6.54 27.62 2.71
N LEU A 52 5.58 28.22 3.41
CA LEU A 52 5.76 29.57 3.99
C LEU A 52 6.91 29.62 4.99
N LEU A 53 7.03 28.65 5.88
CA LEU A 53 8.15 28.54 6.84
C LEU A 53 9.51 28.45 6.11
N GLN A 54 9.60 27.66 5.02
CA GLN A 54 10.82 27.55 4.23
C GLN A 54 11.18 28.87 3.55
N VAL A 55 10.22 29.55 2.94
CA VAL A 55 10.42 30.86 2.32
C VAL A 55 10.83 31.89 3.36
N HIS A 56 10.18 31.93 4.52
CA HIS A 56 10.52 32.82 5.62
C HIS A 56 11.95 32.59 6.15
N ARG A 57 12.40 31.34 6.25
CA ARG A 57 13.79 31.02 6.63
C ARG A 57 14.78 31.53 5.61
N LYS A 58 14.47 31.43 4.29
CA LYS A 58 15.29 32.00 3.23
C LYS A 58 15.34 33.54 3.29
N GLN A 59 14.24 34.20 3.61
CA GLN A 59 14.19 35.65 3.85
C GLN A 59 15.07 36.05 5.04
N ARG A 60 14.98 35.32 6.16
CA ARG A 60 15.83 35.56 7.35
C ARG A 60 17.32 35.40 7.03
N ALA A 61 17.70 34.41 6.23
CA ALA A 61 19.09 34.17 5.84
C ALA A 61 19.71 35.29 4.97
N LEU A 62 18.88 36.12 4.35
CA LEU A 62 19.35 37.29 3.57
C LEU A 62 19.70 38.51 4.42
N ARG A 63 19.33 38.54 5.69
CA ARG A 63 19.61 39.67 6.58
C ARG A 63 21.06 39.65 7.04
N PRO A 64 21.78 40.83 7.05
CA PRO A 64 21.35 42.17 6.64
C PRO A 64 21.33 42.35 5.12
N VAL A 65 20.33 43.10 4.61
CA VAL A 65 20.11 43.34 3.17
C VAL A 65 20.95 44.59 2.75
N ASN A 66 22.24 44.41 2.56
CA ASN A 66 23.18 45.51 2.32
C ASN A 66 23.56 45.70 0.87
N THR A 67 23.24 44.77 -0.04
CA THR A 67 23.62 44.80 -1.43
C THR A 67 22.37 44.88 -2.33
N GLU A 68 22.43 45.53 -3.49
CA GLU A 68 21.32 45.63 -4.43
C GLU A 68 20.80 44.23 -4.88
N GLU A 69 21.72 43.28 -5.07
CA GLU A 69 21.34 41.88 -5.36
C GLU A 69 20.54 41.24 -4.26
N LYS A 70 20.89 41.48 -2.99
CA LYS A 70 20.11 40.97 -1.83
C LYS A 70 18.76 41.66 -1.70
N LYS A 71 18.64 42.93 -2.08
CA LYS A 71 17.35 43.65 -2.11
C LYS A 71 16.42 43.03 -3.16
N ALA A 72 16.94 42.80 -4.38
CA ALA A 72 16.18 42.16 -5.45
C ALA A 72 15.74 40.73 -5.04
N LEU A 73 16.61 39.97 -4.40
CA LEU A 73 16.32 38.63 -3.89
C LEU A 73 15.27 38.64 -2.76
N ALA A 74 15.36 39.62 -1.85
CA ALA A 74 14.38 39.81 -0.79
C ALA A 74 12.99 40.16 -1.36
N GLN A 75 12.92 41.03 -2.36
CA GLN A 75 11.67 41.35 -3.06
C GLN A 75 11.09 40.11 -3.75
N PHE A 76 11.92 39.30 -4.35
CA PHE A 76 11.52 38.04 -4.98
C PHE A 76 10.93 37.05 -3.97
N TYR A 77 11.57 36.85 -2.82
CA TYR A 77 11.02 35.96 -1.77
C TYR A 77 9.78 36.54 -1.10
N ASN A 78 9.65 37.87 -0.99
CA ASN A 78 8.41 38.50 -0.52
C ASN A 78 7.27 38.22 -1.49
N LEU A 79 7.49 38.35 -2.80
CA LEU A 79 6.51 38.02 -3.84
C LEU A 79 6.12 36.53 -3.76
N LEU A 80 7.10 35.63 -3.63
CA LEU A 80 6.83 34.19 -3.50
C LEU A 80 6.00 33.88 -2.23
N TYR A 81 6.32 34.56 -1.12
CA TYR A 81 5.56 34.44 0.12
C TYR A 81 4.10 34.85 -0.06
N THR A 82 3.85 36.04 -0.66
CA THR A 82 2.52 36.55 -0.97
C THR A 82 1.72 35.59 -1.87
N ILE A 83 2.34 35.07 -2.92
CA ILE A 83 1.69 34.08 -3.82
C ILE A 83 1.27 32.83 -3.06
N ILE A 84 2.11 32.29 -2.18
CA ILE A 84 1.80 31.08 -1.42
C ILE A 84 0.73 31.38 -0.37
N GLN A 85 0.73 32.56 0.23
CA GLN A 85 -0.22 32.97 1.27
C GLN A 85 -1.60 33.27 0.72
N ASP A 86 -1.69 34.12 -0.29
CA ASP A 86 -2.96 34.71 -0.73
C ASP A 86 -3.57 33.95 -1.94
N ASP A 87 -2.74 33.44 -2.84
CA ASP A 87 -3.16 32.78 -4.07
C ASP A 87 -2.95 31.25 -4.06
N TRP A 88 -3.12 30.62 -2.90
CA TRP A 88 -2.86 29.17 -2.71
C TRP A 88 -3.59 28.28 -3.71
N ASP A 89 -4.86 28.56 -4.03
CA ASP A 89 -5.65 27.74 -4.97
C ASP A 89 -5.07 27.80 -6.40
N ALA A 90 -4.65 28.97 -6.84
CA ALA A 90 -4.02 29.13 -8.15
C ALA A 90 -2.61 28.51 -8.18
N PHE A 91 -1.86 28.66 -7.10
CA PHE A 91 -0.52 28.11 -6.93
C PHE A 91 -0.53 26.58 -6.88
N SER A 92 -1.35 25.97 -6.03
CA SER A 92 -1.42 24.50 -5.86
C SER A 92 -1.90 23.80 -7.14
N LYS A 93 -2.77 24.44 -7.91
CA LYS A 93 -3.28 23.95 -9.21
C LYS A 93 -2.36 24.31 -10.38
N LYS A 94 -1.16 24.86 -10.15
CA LYS A 94 -0.20 25.33 -11.17
C LYS A 94 -0.83 26.26 -12.22
N ARG A 95 -1.71 27.19 -11.81
CA ARG A 95 -2.37 28.16 -12.71
C ARG A 95 -1.48 29.39 -12.92
N TRP A 96 -0.28 29.17 -13.46
CA TRP A 96 0.73 30.22 -13.64
C TRP A 96 0.24 31.35 -14.55
N ASP A 97 -0.57 31.04 -15.57
CA ASP A 97 -1.15 32.05 -16.48
C ASP A 97 -2.05 33.04 -15.72
N LYS A 98 -2.86 32.52 -14.76
CA LYS A 98 -3.70 33.35 -13.92
C LYS A 98 -2.88 34.24 -13.00
N LEU A 99 -1.85 33.68 -12.35
CA LEU A 99 -0.94 34.42 -11.48
C LEU A 99 -0.18 35.49 -12.24
N GLN A 100 0.23 35.20 -13.48
CA GLN A 100 0.91 36.14 -14.35
C GLN A 100 0.04 37.36 -14.66
N GLN A 101 -1.23 37.15 -15.03
CA GLN A 101 -2.18 38.25 -15.33
C GLN A 101 -2.52 39.04 -14.07
N GLN A 102 -2.78 38.39 -12.96
CA GLN A 102 -3.20 38.98 -11.70
C GLN A 102 -2.11 39.85 -11.06
N LEU A 103 -0.88 39.38 -11.06
CA LEU A 103 0.28 40.05 -10.48
C LEU A 103 1.13 40.84 -11.50
N LYS A 104 0.70 40.87 -12.77
CA LYS A 104 1.40 41.56 -13.89
C LYS A 104 2.87 41.17 -13.99
N LEU A 105 3.19 39.87 -13.83
CA LEU A 105 4.54 39.36 -13.85
C LEU A 105 5.01 39.10 -15.28
N SER A 106 6.31 39.32 -15.53
CA SER A 106 6.94 38.94 -16.81
C SER A 106 7.18 37.43 -16.90
N ALA A 107 7.25 36.89 -18.12
CA ALA A 107 7.52 35.46 -18.34
C ALA A 107 8.83 34.97 -17.66
N PRO A 108 9.97 35.72 -17.69
CA PRO A 108 11.18 35.31 -16.98
C PRO A 108 11.03 35.28 -15.45
N GLN A 109 10.19 36.16 -14.88
CA GLN A 109 9.90 36.15 -13.44
C GLN A 109 9.10 34.90 -13.04
N ILE A 110 8.11 34.48 -13.82
CA ILE A 110 7.37 33.26 -13.62
C ILE A 110 8.31 32.03 -13.68
N ALA A 111 9.19 31.98 -14.68
CA ALA A 111 10.17 30.90 -14.82
C ALA A 111 11.15 30.86 -13.63
N ALA A 112 11.52 32.01 -13.08
CA ALA A 112 12.34 32.07 -11.87
C ALA A 112 11.58 31.57 -10.63
N LEU A 113 10.32 31.96 -10.48
CA LEU A 113 9.43 31.49 -9.40
C LEU A 113 9.26 29.96 -9.45
N GLN A 114 8.98 29.41 -10.62
CA GLN A 114 8.84 27.96 -10.79
C GLN A 114 10.13 27.21 -10.41
N ARG A 115 11.30 27.73 -10.83
CA ARG A 115 12.60 27.12 -10.45
C ARG A 115 12.83 27.14 -8.95
N GLU A 116 12.47 28.21 -8.27
CA GLU A 116 12.67 28.32 -6.83
C GLU A 116 11.68 27.48 -6.04
N VAL A 117 10.42 27.39 -6.48
CA VAL A 117 9.41 26.50 -5.91
C VAL A 117 9.82 25.03 -6.00
N ARG A 118 10.46 24.59 -7.08
CA ARG A 118 10.99 23.23 -7.22
C ARG A 118 12.08 22.87 -6.19
N LYS A 119 12.78 23.89 -5.65
CA LYS A 119 13.79 23.70 -4.60
C LYS A 119 13.19 23.59 -3.20
N LEU A 120 11.92 23.92 -3.01
CA LEU A 120 11.24 23.76 -1.74
C LEU A 120 10.88 22.28 -1.50
N ASN A 121 11.03 21.84 -0.25
CA ASN A 121 10.76 20.46 0.12
C ASN A 121 9.32 20.31 0.68
N PRO A 122 8.39 19.65 -0.03
CA PRO A 122 7.02 19.45 0.45
C PRO A 122 6.91 18.44 1.60
N LYS A 123 7.98 17.68 1.87
CA LYS A 123 8.01 16.64 2.93
C LYS A 123 9.33 16.72 3.72
N PRO A 124 9.55 17.75 4.52
CA PRO A 124 10.82 17.96 5.22
C PRO A 124 11.21 16.79 6.14
N GLY A 125 10.24 16.10 6.74
CA GLY A 125 10.49 14.95 7.60
C GLY A 125 10.90 13.67 6.87
N SER A 126 10.89 13.63 5.55
CA SER A 126 11.27 12.42 4.80
C SER A 126 12.76 12.10 4.88
N SER A 127 13.59 13.10 5.12
CA SER A 127 15.04 12.94 5.30
C SER A 127 15.42 12.49 6.71
N MET A 128 14.53 12.70 7.69
CA MET A 128 14.72 12.27 9.09
C MET A 128 14.09 10.91 9.39
N GLY A 129 13.18 10.46 8.53
CA GLY A 129 12.63 9.11 8.63
C GLY A 129 13.73 8.12 8.30
N GLU A 130 14.08 7.26 9.26
CA GLU A 130 14.89 6.09 8.98
C GLU A 130 14.27 5.37 7.79
N THR A 131 15.08 5.09 6.79
CA THR A 131 14.72 4.16 5.69
C THR A 131 14.33 2.78 6.22
N MET A 132 14.68 2.47 7.47
CA MET A 132 14.25 1.31 8.26
C MET A 132 12.78 1.36 8.72
N GLY A 133 12.11 2.49 8.74
CA GLY A 133 10.70 2.61 9.18
C GLY A 133 9.66 2.18 8.14
N ARG A 134 10.03 1.81 6.93
CA ARG A 134 9.19 0.98 6.09
C ARG A 134 9.24 -0.41 6.68
N SER A 135 8.27 -0.65 7.57
CA SER A 135 7.82 -1.97 8.00
C SER A 135 8.75 -3.10 7.55
N THR A 136 9.80 -3.33 8.32
CA THR A 136 10.56 -4.58 8.28
C THR A 136 9.72 -5.71 8.87
N ASN A 137 8.41 -5.69 8.64
CA ASN A 137 7.59 -6.86 8.87
C ASN A 137 8.10 -7.93 7.92
N GLN A 138 9.07 -8.68 8.40
CA GLN A 138 9.57 -9.86 7.73
C GLN A 138 8.38 -10.80 7.55
N VAL A 139 7.83 -10.81 6.35
CA VAL A 139 6.70 -11.67 6.00
C VAL A 139 7.25 -13.08 5.85
N THR A 140 6.89 -13.96 6.77
CA THR A 140 7.17 -15.39 6.61
C THR A 140 6.18 -15.95 5.56
N PRO A 141 6.66 -16.44 4.41
CA PRO A 141 5.77 -16.97 3.37
C PRO A 141 5.12 -18.27 3.83
N ASP A 142 3.86 -18.46 3.48
CA ASP A 142 3.12 -19.70 3.76
C ASP A 142 3.34 -20.76 2.69
N PHE A 143 3.71 -20.34 1.48
CA PHE A 143 3.99 -21.20 0.32
C PHE A 143 5.36 -20.88 -0.23
N LEU A 144 6.15 -21.91 -0.47
CA LEU A 144 7.41 -21.84 -1.21
C LEU A 144 7.15 -22.45 -2.59
N VAL A 145 7.22 -21.62 -3.62
CA VAL A 145 6.99 -22.04 -5.00
C VAL A 145 8.30 -22.00 -5.75
N ASP A 146 8.65 -23.11 -6.34
CA ASP A 146 9.85 -23.23 -7.18
C ASP A 146 9.44 -23.59 -8.62
N SER A 147 10.11 -22.97 -9.57
CA SER A 147 9.91 -23.19 -11.00
C SER A 147 11.22 -23.69 -11.60
N ASN A 148 11.18 -24.86 -12.24
CA ASN A 148 12.30 -25.41 -12.96
C ASN A 148 12.39 -24.84 -14.37
N ASP A 149 13.56 -24.93 -14.97
CA ASP A 149 13.81 -24.42 -16.33
C ASP A 149 13.07 -25.24 -17.41
N ASP A 150 12.56 -26.43 -17.08
CA ASP A 150 11.65 -27.22 -17.92
C ASP A 150 10.19 -26.75 -17.92
N GLY A 151 9.90 -25.68 -17.18
CA GLY A 151 8.56 -25.13 -17.03
C GLY A 151 7.69 -25.83 -15.98
N THR A 152 8.22 -26.81 -15.25
CA THR A 152 7.47 -27.42 -14.14
C THR A 152 7.49 -26.52 -12.92
N VAL A 153 6.30 -26.29 -12.34
CA VAL A 153 6.13 -25.49 -11.12
C VAL A 153 5.75 -26.41 -9.98
N THR A 154 6.58 -26.44 -8.95
CA THR A 154 6.36 -27.19 -7.70
C THR A 154 6.16 -26.23 -6.54
N PHE A 155 5.46 -26.66 -5.50
CA PHE A 155 5.31 -25.85 -4.31
C PHE A 155 5.26 -26.68 -3.05
N VAL A 156 5.71 -26.10 -1.94
CA VAL A 156 5.70 -26.69 -0.61
C VAL A 156 4.98 -25.72 0.34
N LEU A 157 4.16 -26.28 1.23
CA LEU A 157 3.57 -25.51 2.33
C LEU A 157 4.64 -25.30 3.41
N ASN A 158 4.86 -24.04 3.78
CA ASN A 158 5.72 -23.74 4.92
C ASN A 158 4.94 -23.98 6.23
N HIS A 159 5.31 -25.02 6.92
CA HIS A 159 4.64 -25.42 8.16
C HIS A 159 5.28 -24.81 9.41
N GLY A 160 6.36 -24.04 9.26
CA GLY A 160 7.18 -23.63 10.40
C GLY A 160 7.72 -24.86 11.16
N ASN A 161 7.99 -24.68 12.44
CA ASN A 161 8.50 -25.76 13.32
C ASN A 161 7.36 -26.55 14.00
N LEU A 162 6.20 -26.70 13.36
CA LEU A 162 5.12 -27.49 13.94
C LEU A 162 5.46 -28.99 13.90
N PRO A 163 5.63 -29.66 15.04
CA PRO A 163 5.88 -31.08 15.07
C PRO A 163 4.67 -31.88 14.55
N GLU A 164 4.90 -33.10 14.17
CA GLU A 164 3.82 -34.01 13.79
C GLU A 164 2.92 -34.28 14.98
N LEU A 165 1.65 -33.90 14.85
CA LEU A 165 0.66 -34.09 15.92
C LEU A 165 0.16 -35.53 15.92
N ARG A 166 0.31 -36.19 17.05
CA ARG A 166 -0.16 -37.59 17.30
C ARG A 166 -0.92 -37.63 18.63
N VAL A 167 -1.91 -38.50 18.71
CA VAL A 167 -2.54 -38.79 19.98
C VAL A 167 -1.60 -39.65 20.80
N SER A 168 -1.52 -39.45 22.13
CA SER A 168 -0.69 -40.26 23.02
C SER A 168 -1.18 -41.72 23.02
N ALA A 169 -0.23 -42.66 22.80
CA ALA A 169 -0.54 -44.10 22.76
C ALA A 169 -1.26 -44.58 24.02
N GLN A 170 -0.84 -44.08 25.19
CA GLN A 170 -1.50 -44.43 26.46
C GLN A 170 -2.98 -44.13 26.49
N TYR A 171 -3.38 -42.96 25.99
CA TYR A 171 -4.78 -42.55 25.94
C TYR A 171 -5.57 -43.33 24.87
N GLU A 172 -4.94 -43.69 23.76
CA GLU A 172 -5.56 -44.56 22.76
C GLU A 172 -5.84 -45.95 23.29
N GLU A 173 -4.88 -46.54 24.02
CA GLU A 173 -5.03 -47.86 24.67
C GLU A 173 -6.13 -47.83 25.71
N MET A 174 -6.19 -46.78 26.55
CA MET A 174 -7.28 -46.59 27.52
C MET A 174 -8.64 -46.44 26.82
N ALA A 175 -8.71 -45.71 25.73
CA ALA A 175 -9.94 -45.53 24.98
C ALA A 175 -10.43 -46.85 24.30
N ARG A 176 -9.47 -47.65 23.81
CA ARG A 176 -9.72 -49.02 23.27
C ARG A 176 -10.24 -49.98 24.37
N ALA A 177 -9.54 -50.02 25.51
CA ALA A 177 -9.93 -50.85 26.66
C ALA A 177 -11.34 -50.55 27.15
N TYR A 178 -11.77 -49.29 27.11
CA TYR A 178 -13.17 -48.90 27.40
C TYR A 178 -14.18 -49.51 26.42
N LYS A 179 -13.81 -49.56 25.13
CA LYS A 179 -14.66 -50.10 24.08
C LYS A 179 -14.89 -51.63 24.24
N ASP A 180 -13.80 -52.31 24.62
CA ASP A 180 -13.79 -53.79 24.69
C ASP A 180 -14.36 -54.35 26.01
N ASN A 181 -14.22 -53.65 27.16
CA ASN A 181 -14.52 -54.15 28.50
C ASN A 181 -15.67 -53.38 29.20
N LYS A 182 -16.54 -52.70 28.51
CA LYS A 182 -17.60 -51.83 29.08
C LYS A 182 -18.52 -52.53 30.10
N ALA A 183 -18.70 -53.81 30.01
CA ALA A 183 -19.63 -54.58 30.86
C ALA A 183 -19.08 -54.98 32.22
N SER A 184 -17.76 -55.17 32.39
CA SER A 184 -17.11 -55.72 33.58
C SER A 184 -16.42 -54.71 34.49
N MET A 185 -16.50 -53.41 34.18
CA MET A 185 -15.72 -52.35 34.86
C MET A 185 -16.46 -51.74 36.07
N ASN A 186 -15.66 -51.39 37.10
CA ASN A 186 -16.08 -50.61 38.25
C ASN A 186 -16.47 -49.18 37.87
N ARG A 187 -17.31 -48.54 38.69
CA ARG A 187 -17.80 -47.14 38.40
C ARG A 187 -16.66 -46.14 38.22
N ARG A 188 -15.62 -46.18 39.07
CA ARG A 188 -14.43 -45.29 38.96
C ARG A 188 -13.63 -45.53 37.70
N GLU A 189 -13.44 -46.78 37.29
CA GLU A 189 -12.78 -47.13 36.05
C GLU A 189 -13.56 -46.65 34.83
N LYS A 190 -14.92 -46.76 34.84
CA LYS A 190 -15.75 -46.24 33.79
C LYS A 190 -15.64 -44.71 33.64
N GLU A 191 -15.60 -43.99 34.76
CA GLU A 191 -15.46 -42.52 34.75
C GLU A 191 -14.10 -42.11 34.20
N ALA A 192 -13.00 -42.77 34.61
CA ALA A 192 -11.65 -42.50 34.13
C ALA A 192 -11.50 -42.78 32.62
N LEU A 193 -12.08 -43.88 32.15
CA LEU A 193 -12.02 -44.25 30.73
C LEU A 193 -12.93 -43.42 29.86
N LEU A 194 -14.06 -42.96 30.36
CA LEU A 194 -14.90 -41.97 29.68
C LEU A 194 -14.17 -40.66 29.50
N TYR A 195 -13.47 -40.20 30.54
CA TYR A 195 -12.63 -39.00 30.46
C TYR A 195 -11.52 -39.16 29.41
N ALA A 196 -10.78 -40.30 29.42
CA ALA A 196 -9.75 -40.60 28.46
C ALA A 196 -10.31 -40.60 27.02
N ARG A 197 -11.45 -41.21 26.79
CA ARG A 197 -12.14 -41.25 25.51
C ARG A 197 -12.51 -39.83 25.02
N GLU A 198 -13.07 -39.01 25.87
CA GLU A 198 -13.41 -37.63 25.54
C GLU A 198 -12.18 -36.82 25.15
N LYS A 199 -11.05 -37.01 25.85
CA LYS A 199 -9.77 -36.36 25.50
C LYS A 199 -9.22 -36.84 24.17
N VAL A 200 -9.28 -38.13 23.87
CA VAL A 200 -8.89 -38.71 22.59
C VAL A 200 -9.73 -38.16 21.44
N GLU A 201 -11.07 -38.14 21.61
CA GLU A 201 -11.98 -37.62 20.59
C GLU A 201 -11.72 -36.13 20.30
N ARG A 202 -11.49 -35.32 21.35
CA ARG A 202 -11.11 -33.90 21.17
C ARG A 202 -9.76 -33.73 20.47
N ALA A 203 -8.75 -34.55 20.85
CA ALA A 203 -7.44 -34.51 20.23
C ALA A 203 -7.49 -34.92 18.75
N GLN A 204 -8.25 -35.97 18.43
CA GLN A 204 -8.48 -36.42 17.05
C GLN A 204 -9.18 -35.34 16.22
N GLY A 205 -10.24 -34.72 16.78
CA GLY A 205 -10.94 -33.62 16.12
C GLY A 205 -10.00 -32.41 15.81
N TYR A 206 -9.11 -32.08 16.75
CA TYR A 206 -8.11 -31.03 16.52
C TYR A 206 -7.11 -31.40 15.42
N ILE A 207 -6.58 -32.63 15.45
CA ILE A 207 -5.66 -33.13 14.43
C ILE A 207 -6.32 -33.12 13.06
N GLU A 208 -7.57 -33.55 12.97
CA GLU A 208 -8.34 -33.55 11.73
C GLU A 208 -8.57 -32.12 11.20
N ALA A 209 -8.91 -31.17 12.07
CA ALA A 209 -9.05 -29.77 11.69
C ALA A 209 -7.73 -29.19 11.14
N VAL A 210 -6.58 -29.54 11.72
CA VAL A 210 -5.25 -29.13 11.20
C VAL A 210 -4.97 -29.77 9.84
N LYS A 211 -5.28 -31.05 9.65
CA LYS A 211 -5.14 -31.73 8.35
C LYS A 211 -6.04 -31.10 7.29
N GLN A 212 -7.30 -30.83 7.62
CA GLN A 212 -8.23 -30.18 6.71
C GLN A 212 -7.76 -28.77 6.31
N ARG A 213 -7.24 -28.00 7.27
CA ARG A 213 -6.63 -26.69 6.98
C ARG A 213 -5.46 -26.81 5.99
N ARG A 214 -4.56 -27.78 6.20
CA ARG A 214 -3.45 -28.05 5.28
C ARG A 214 -3.96 -28.41 3.88
N HIS A 215 -4.94 -29.29 3.81
CA HIS A 215 -5.55 -29.69 2.55
C HIS A 215 -6.17 -28.51 1.81
N THR A 216 -6.94 -27.67 2.52
CA THR A 216 -7.53 -26.44 1.96
C THR A 216 -6.47 -25.52 1.36
N LEU A 217 -5.38 -25.25 2.10
CA LEU A 217 -4.28 -24.43 1.62
C LEU A 217 -3.61 -25.04 0.38
N PHE A 218 -3.35 -26.35 0.41
CA PHE A 218 -2.73 -27.06 -0.70
C PHE A 218 -3.56 -27.01 -1.99
N VAL A 219 -4.85 -27.31 -1.89
CA VAL A 219 -5.75 -27.33 -3.05
C VAL A 219 -5.93 -25.93 -3.60
N THR A 220 -6.04 -24.91 -2.75
CA THR A 220 -6.13 -23.50 -3.18
C THR A 220 -4.89 -23.07 -3.96
N MET A 221 -3.68 -23.32 -3.42
CA MET A 221 -2.45 -22.93 -4.10
C MET A 221 -2.26 -23.71 -5.42
N LYS A 222 -2.58 -24.99 -5.45
CA LYS A 222 -2.55 -25.80 -6.66
C LYS A 222 -3.45 -25.23 -7.76
N ALA A 223 -4.66 -24.77 -7.41
CA ALA A 223 -5.58 -24.15 -8.35
C ALA A 223 -5.05 -22.80 -8.88
N ILE A 224 -4.47 -21.97 -7.99
CA ILE A 224 -3.85 -20.68 -8.37
C ILE A 224 -2.70 -20.93 -9.36
N ILE A 225 -1.77 -21.84 -9.06
CA ILE A 225 -0.66 -22.18 -9.96
C ILE A 225 -1.16 -22.69 -11.31
N ALA A 226 -2.19 -23.53 -11.32
CA ALA A 226 -2.73 -24.06 -12.56
C ALA A 226 -3.36 -22.99 -13.46
N ILE A 227 -3.92 -21.91 -12.90
CA ILE A 227 -4.49 -20.79 -13.67
C ILE A 227 -3.38 -19.82 -14.09
N GLN A 228 -2.47 -19.48 -13.19
CA GLN A 228 -1.42 -18.48 -13.38
C GLN A 228 -0.06 -19.07 -13.77
N HIS A 229 -0.04 -20.25 -14.37
CA HIS A 229 1.16 -21.02 -14.64
C HIS A 229 2.27 -20.22 -15.34
N ARG A 230 1.91 -19.40 -16.35
CA ARG A 230 2.87 -18.57 -17.09
C ARG A 230 3.63 -17.61 -16.17
N PHE A 231 2.91 -16.90 -15.32
CA PHE A 231 3.55 -16.00 -14.35
C PHE A 231 4.57 -16.71 -13.45
N PHE A 232 4.26 -17.94 -12.99
CA PHE A 232 5.20 -18.67 -12.14
C PHE A 232 6.45 -19.15 -12.89
N VAL A 233 6.38 -19.33 -14.21
CA VAL A 233 7.51 -19.70 -15.06
C VAL A 233 8.36 -18.47 -15.41
N ASP A 234 7.74 -17.41 -15.95
CA ASP A 234 8.44 -16.28 -16.58
C ASP A 234 8.60 -15.08 -15.64
N GLY A 235 7.74 -14.94 -14.63
CA GLY A 235 7.76 -13.83 -13.68
C GLY A 235 7.19 -12.52 -14.20
N ASP A 236 6.69 -12.49 -15.44
CA ASP A 236 6.12 -11.26 -16.02
C ASP A 236 4.68 -11.04 -15.51
N GLU A 237 4.45 -9.86 -14.95
CA GLU A 237 3.12 -9.45 -14.51
C GLU A 237 2.12 -9.32 -15.67
N ALA A 238 2.60 -9.15 -16.90
CA ALA A 238 1.79 -9.09 -18.10
C ALA A 238 1.12 -10.44 -18.43
N ASP A 239 1.72 -11.56 -18.00
CA ASP A 239 1.21 -12.91 -18.21
C ASP A 239 0.12 -13.34 -17.21
N LEU A 240 -0.19 -12.47 -16.24
CA LEU A 240 -1.27 -12.73 -15.30
C LEU A 240 -2.63 -12.75 -16.00
N ARG A 241 -3.29 -13.90 -15.96
CA ARG A 241 -4.65 -14.08 -16.46
C ARG A 241 -5.68 -13.53 -15.49
N PRO A 242 -6.81 -13.02 -15.97
CA PRO A 242 -7.95 -12.72 -15.12
C PRO A 242 -8.33 -13.94 -14.30
N MET A 243 -8.48 -13.76 -12.98
CA MET A 243 -8.85 -14.84 -12.06
C MET A 243 -9.67 -14.27 -10.92
N THR A 244 -10.88 -14.78 -10.74
CA THR A 244 -11.77 -14.41 -9.66
C THR A 244 -11.72 -15.44 -8.53
N LEU A 245 -12.22 -15.06 -7.35
CA LEU A 245 -12.38 -16.01 -6.24
C LEU A 245 -13.31 -17.18 -6.60
N LYS A 246 -14.29 -16.92 -7.46
CA LYS A 246 -15.24 -17.92 -7.94
C LYS A 246 -14.54 -18.97 -8.81
N ASP A 247 -13.66 -18.59 -9.71
CA ASP A 247 -12.94 -19.54 -10.59
C ASP A 247 -12.11 -20.53 -9.77
N VAL A 248 -11.49 -20.06 -8.70
CA VAL A 248 -10.74 -20.93 -7.77
C VAL A 248 -11.70 -21.79 -6.95
N ALA A 249 -12.83 -21.26 -6.49
CA ALA A 249 -13.84 -21.99 -5.74
C ALA A 249 -14.45 -23.14 -6.56
N ASP A 250 -14.84 -22.85 -7.82
CA ASP A 250 -15.40 -23.84 -8.73
C ASP A 250 -14.40 -24.97 -9.04
N ARG A 251 -13.10 -24.63 -9.12
CA ARG A 251 -12.05 -25.61 -9.41
C ARG A 251 -11.65 -26.47 -8.20
N THR A 252 -11.79 -25.93 -6.99
CA THR A 252 -11.39 -26.60 -5.75
C THR A 252 -12.54 -27.28 -5.04
N GLY A 253 -13.78 -26.93 -5.37
CA GLY A 253 -14.99 -27.37 -4.65
C GLY A 253 -15.12 -26.74 -3.25
N LEU A 254 -14.37 -25.66 -2.96
CA LEU A 254 -14.39 -24.94 -1.70
C LEU A 254 -15.30 -23.72 -1.78
N ASP A 255 -15.83 -23.29 -0.63
CA ASP A 255 -16.62 -22.08 -0.55
C ASP A 255 -15.78 -20.82 -0.84
N ILE A 256 -16.40 -19.85 -1.54
CA ILE A 256 -15.76 -18.57 -1.91
C ILE A 256 -15.23 -17.83 -0.67
N SER A 257 -15.94 -17.89 0.44
CA SER A 257 -15.52 -17.24 1.70
C SER A 257 -14.22 -17.84 2.23
N THR A 258 -14.02 -19.14 2.06
CA THR A 258 -12.79 -19.86 2.44
C THR A 258 -11.61 -19.39 1.57
N ILE A 259 -11.81 -19.35 0.25
CA ILE A 259 -10.80 -18.84 -0.69
C ILE A 259 -10.44 -17.38 -0.38
N SER A 260 -11.45 -16.55 -0.10
CA SER A 260 -11.23 -15.13 0.26
C SER A 260 -10.38 -14.99 1.53
N ARG A 261 -10.63 -15.77 2.58
CA ARG A 261 -9.86 -15.76 3.83
C ARG A 261 -8.40 -16.17 3.58
N VAL A 262 -8.20 -17.22 2.78
CA VAL A 262 -6.85 -17.68 2.41
C VAL A 262 -6.11 -16.62 1.60
N SER A 263 -6.73 -16.06 0.56
CA SER A 263 -6.10 -15.10 -0.35
C SER A 263 -5.71 -13.78 0.31
N ASN A 264 -6.47 -13.32 1.32
CA ASN A 264 -6.22 -12.03 1.97
C ASN A 264 -5.04 -12.04 2.94
N ILE A 265 -4.71 -13.19 3.55
CA ILE A 265 -3.75 -13.27 4.67
C ILE A 265 -2.46 -13.97 4.27
N LYS A 266 -2.49 -14.83 3.24
CA LYS A 266 -1.39 -15.75 2.92
C LYS A 266 -0.47 -15.21 1.84
N TYR A 267 0.83 -15.58 1.93
CA TYR A 267 1.88 -15.15 1.03
C TYR A 267 2.58 -16.35 0.38
N ALA A 268 2.94 -16.17 -0.88
CA ALA A 268 3.74 -17.12 -1.64
C ALA A 268 5.11 -16.50 -1.98
N GLN A 269 6.18 -17.21 -1.68
CA GLN A 269 7.52 -16.89 -2.12
C GLN A 269 7.80 -17.63 -3.42
N THR A 270 8.25 -16.89 -4.42
CA THR A 270 8.63 -17.38 -5.75
C THR A 270 10.07 -16.97 -6.06
N ARG A 271 10.65 -17.42 -7.17
CA ARG A 271 11.96 -16.94 -7.68
C ARG A 271 11.96 -15.41 -7.90
N TRP A 272 10.82 -14.83 -8.22
CA TRP A 272 10.62 -13.41 -8.57
C TRP A 272 10.33 -12.51 -7.36
N GLY A 273 10.07 -13.08 -6.21
CA GLY A 273 9.78 -12.36 -4.98
C GLY A 273 8.67 -12.97 -4.13
N THR A 274 8.32 -12.29 -3.04
CA THR A 274 7.25 -12.70 -2.14
C THR A 274 5.99 -11.89 -2.44
N PHE A 275 4.93 -12.59 -2.81
CA PHE A 275 3.65 -11.99 -3.20
C PHE A 275 2.53 -12.42 -2.25
N PRO A 276 1.63 -11.50 -1.83
CA PRO A 276 0.39 -11.90 -1.18
C PRO A 276 -0.47 -12.68 -2.19
N LEU A 277 -1.20 -13.71 -1.77
CA LEU A 277 -2.03 -14.47 -2.70
C LEU A 277 -3.06 -13.62 -3.43
N ARG A 278 -3.53 -12.54 -2.77
CA ARG A 278 -4.45 -11.57 -3.39
C ARG A 278 -3.88 -10.94 -4.68
N PHE A 279 -2.57 -10.91 -4.83
CA PHE A 279 -1.90 -10.41 -6.02
C PHE A 279 -2.32 -11.14 -7.30
N PHE A 280 -2.61 -12.43 -7.21
CA PHE A 280 -2.97 -13.27 -8.35
C PHE A 280 -4.43 -13.13 -8.77
N PHE A 281 -5.27 -12.50 -7.93
CA PHE A 281 -6.67 -12.28 -8.23
C PHE A 281 -6.86 -10.91 -8.89
N THR A 282 -7.24 -10.91 -10.16
CA THR A 282 -7.46 -9.70 -10.95
C THR A 282 -8.79 -9.82 -11.68
N GLU A 283 -9.55 -8.72 -11.70
CA GLU A 283 -10.76 -8.65 -12.51
C GLU A 283 -10.41 -8.67 -13.99
N GLY A 284 -11.17 -9.41 -14.78
CA GLY A 284 -11.08 -9.42 -16.24
C GLY A 284 -11.84 -8.25 -16.85
N TYR A 285 -11.32 -7.74 -17.95
CA TYR A 285 -12.04 -6.87 -18.88
C TYR A 285 -12.11 -7.60 -20.21
N THR A 286 -13.33 -7.88 -20.66
CA THR A 286 -13.53 -8.52 -21.96
C THR A 286 -13.47 -7.45 -23.04
N THR A 287 -12.58 -7.61 -24.01
CA THR A 287 -12.49 -6.72 -25.19
C THR A 287 -13.61 -7.03 -26.17
N ASP A 288 -13.89 -6.12 -27.09
CA ASP A 288 -14.87 -6.34 -28.18
C ASP A 288 -14.48 -7.50 -29.09
N SER A 289 -13.20 -7.90 -29.10
CA SER A 289 -12.68 -9.09 -29.80
C SER A 289 -12.89 -10.40 -29.02
N GLY A 290 -13.45 -10.35 -27.79
CA GLY A 290 -13.66 -11.53 -26.95
C GLY A 290 -12.45 -11.98 -26.16
N GLU A 291 -11.35 -11.24 -26.18
CA GLU A 291 -10.17 -11.51 -25.36
C GLU A 291 -10.36 -10.96 -23.95
N GLU A 292 -10.09 -11.76 -22.93
CA GLU A 292 -10.09 -11.33 -21.54
C GLU A 292 -8.73 -10.74 -21.16
N LEU A 293 -8.70 -9.43 -20.97
CA LEU A 293 -7.52 -8.71 -20.50
C LEU A 293 -7.61 -8.46 -19.00
N SER A 294 -6.51 -8.66 -18.31
CA SER A 294 -6.38 -8.27 -16.90
C SER A 294 -6.46 -6.74 -16.77
N THR A 295 -7.22 -6.23 -15.81
CA THR A 295 -7.24 -4.79 -15.49
C THR A 295 -5.84 -4.26 -15.15
N ARG A 296 -4.93 -5.13 -14.76
CA ARG A 296 -3.53 -4.81 -14.50
C ARG A 296 -2.77 -4.49 -15.79
N ASN A 297 -2.97 -5.30 -16.85
CA ASN A 297 -2.37 -5.03 -18.16
C ASN A 297 -2.81 -3.69 -18.72
N ILE A 298 -4.09 -3.35 -18.53
CA ILE A 298 -4.63 -2.04 -18.90
C ILE A 298 -3.94 -0.91 -18.13
N LYS A 299 -3.73 -1.07 -16.83
CA LYS A 299 -3.02 -0.09 -16.00
C LYS A 299 -1.55 0.05 -16.37
N MET A 300 -0.87 -1.07 -16.67
CA MET A 300 0.53 -1.05 -17.13
C MET A 300 0.67 -0.35 -18.48
N ALA A 301 -0.19 -0.67 -19.45
CA ALA A 301 -0.22 0.00 -20.75
C ALA A 301 -0.52 1.50 -20.63
N LEU A 302 -1.46 1.88 -19.75
CA LEU A 302 -1.77 3.28 -19.46
C LEU A 302 -0.58 4.01 -18.84
N LYS A 303 0.11 3.39 -17.90
CA LYS A 303 1.32 3.94 -17.29
C LYS A 303 2.43 4.13 -18.33
N ALA A 304 2.69 3.12 -19.15
CA ALA A 304 3.69 3.20 -20.21
C ALA A 304 3.40 4.32 -21.22
N LEU A 305 2.12 4.55 -21.57
CA LEU A 305 1.71 5.67 -22.43
C LEU A 305 1.99 7.03 -21.79
N ILE A 306 1.75 7.16 -20.48
CA ILE A 306 1.99 8.40 -19.74
C ILE A 306 3.49 8.63 -19.52
N ASP A 307 4.26 7.57 -19.31
CA ASP A 307 5.72 7.67 -19.14
C ASP A 307 6.42 8.06 -20.45
N GLN A 308 5.84 7.71 -21.60
CA GLN A 308 6.33 8.02 -22.95
C GLN A 308 5.77 9.34 -23.52
N GLU A 309 4.83 10.00 -22.83
CA GLU A 309 4.22 11.24 -23.34
C GLU A 309 5.19 12.43 -23.35
N ASP A 310 5.00 13.36 -24.29
CA ASP A 310 5.69 14.64 -24.28
C ASP A 310 5.22 15.50 -23.08
N LYS A 311 6.12 15.77 -22.16
CA LYS A 311 5.85 16.55 -20.95
C LYS A 311 5.48 18.01 -21.21
N HIS A 312 5.84 18.55 -22.37
CA HIS A 312 5.39 19.89 -22.79
C HIS A 312 3.93 19.88 -23.28
N LYS A 313 3.46 18.71 -23.80
CA LYS A 313 2.10 18.56 -24.34
C LYS A 313 1.47 17.26 -23.87
N PRO A 314 1.22 17.11 -22.56
CA PRO A 314 0.72 15.87 -21.99
C PRO A 314 -0.68 15.51 -22.51
N LEU A 315 -0.92 14.21 -22.70
CA LEU A 315 -2.15 13.67 -23.24
C LEU A 315 -3.32 13.85 -22.25
N SER A 316 -4.46 14.33 -22.76
CA SER A 316 -5.71 14.36 -21.97
C SER A 316 -6.27 12.94 -21.75
N ASP A 317 -7.17 12.78 -20.78
CA ASP A 317 -7.81 11.48 -20.52
C ASP A 317 -8.60 10.97 -21.75
N ASP A 318 -9.11 11.87 -22.62
CA ASP A 318 -9.72 11.51 -23.90
C ASP A 318 -8.69 11.03 -24.93
N ALA A 319 -7.54 11.69 -25.00
CA ALA A 319 -6.47 11.30 -25.90
C ALA A 319 -5.85 9.94 -25.46
N LEU A 320 -5.70 9.73 -24.15
CA LEU A 320 -5.27 8.46 -23.58
C LEU A 320 -6.26 7.32 -23.90
N ALA A 321 -7.58 7.58 -23.79
CA ALA A 321 -8.61 6.60 -24.15
C ALA A 321 -8.51 6.20 -25.62
N LYS A 322 -8.30 7.15 -26.53
CA LYS A 322 -8.10 6.87 -27.97
C LYS A 322 -6.80 6.09 -28.23
N ALA A 323 -5.72 6.45 -27.55
CA ALA A 323 -4.43 5.76 -27.67
C ALA A 323 -4.49 4.32 -27.14
N MET A 324 -5.24 4.09 -26.05
CA MET A 324 -5.51 2.75 -25.53
C MET A 324 -6.36 1.93 -26.51
N GLY A 325 -7.38 2.53 -27.12
CA GLY A 325 -8.18 1.89 -28.16
C GLY A 325 -7.35 1.47 -29.37
N ALA A 326 -6.40 2.30 -29.81
CA ALA A 326 -5.46 1.97 -30.89
C ALA A 326 -4.52 0.79 -30.55
N LYS A 327 -4.28 0.53 -29.26
CA LYS A 327 -3.51 -0.62 -28.76
C LYS A 327 -4.38 -1.87 -28.52
N GLY A 328 -5.65 -1.88 -28.96
CA GLY A 328 -6.56 -3.02 -28.77
C GLY A 328 -7.23 -3.08 -27.40
N MET A 329 -7.13 -2.02 -26.60
CA MET A 329 -7.71 -1.92 -25.25
C MET A 329 -8.72 -0.78 -25.19
N PRO A 330 -9.92 -0.93 -25.80
CA PRO A 330 -10.93 0.13 -25.83
C PRO A 330 -11.52 0.34 -24.43
N ILE A 331 -11.15 1.43 -23.77
CA ILE A 331 -11.66 1.81 -22.47
C ILE A 331 -12.25 3.22 -22.51
N ALA A 332 -13.32 3.43 -21.72
CA ALA A 332 -13.97 4.71 -21.64
C ALA A 332 -13.10 5.75 -20.89
N ARG A 333 -13.23 7.05 -21.25
CA ARG A 333 -12.54 8.15 -20.58
C ARG A 333 -12.65 8.10 -19.05
N ARG A 334 -13.86 7.78 -18.52
CA ARG A 334 -14.07 7.69 -17.06
C ARG A 334 -13.23 6.58 -16.42
N THR A 335 -13.05 5.47 -17.12
CA THR A 335 -12.21 4.34 -16.69
C THR A 335 -10.73 4.71 -16.71
N VAL A 336 -10.28 5.45 -17.74
CA VAL A 336 -8.91 6.01 -17.82
C VAL A 336 -8.65 6.92 -16.61
N ALA A 337 -9.55 7.85 -16.30
CA ALA A 337 -9.42 8.74 -15.15
C ALA A 337 -9.32 7.96 -13.84
N LYS A 338 -10.19 6.96 -13.63
CA LYS A 338 -10.17 6.07 -12.45
C LYS A 338 -8.84 5.33 -12.32
N TYR A 339 -8.34 4.73 -13.39
CA TYR A 339 -7.09 3.96 -13.36
C TYR A 339 -5.86 4.87 -13.18
N ARG A 340 -5.85 6.05 -13.82
CA ARG A 340 -4.82 7.06 -13.63
C ARG A 340 -4.73 7.49 -12.15
N GLU A 341 -5.87 7.76 -11.50
CA GLU A 341 -5.94 8.11 -10.08
C GLU A 341 -5.47 6.97 -9.18
N GLN A 342 -5.84 5.74 -9.48
CA GLN A 342 -5.37 4.56 -8.74
C GLN A 342 -3.85 4.35 -8.87
N LEU A 343 -3.25 4.76 -9.99
CA LEU A 343 -1.81 4.76 -10.20
C LEU A 343 -1.11 5.97 -9.54
N GLY A 344 -1.87 6.89 -8.93
CA GLY A 344 -1.33 8.12 -8.34
C GLY A 344 -0.82 9.14 -9.37
N LEU A 345 -1.21 9.00 -10.63
CA LEU A 345 -0.79 9.88 -11.72
C LEU A 345 -1.70 11.11 -11.81
N PRO A 346 -1.15 12.34 -11.81
CA PRO A 346 -1.94 13.55 -11.85
C PRO A 346 -2.57 13.79 -13.24
N VAL A 347 -3.56 14.69 -13.31
CA VAL A 347 -4.20 15.12 -14.56
C VAL A 347 -3.19 15.79 -15.51
N ALA A 348 -3.44 15.75 -16.83
CA ALA A 348 -2.56 16.29 -17.87
C ALA A 348 -1.97 17.66 -17.53
N ARG A 349 -2.81 18.58 -17.04
CA ARG A 349 -2.39 19.93 -16.67
C ARG A 349 -1.33 19.96 -15.55
N LEU A 350 -1.35 19.02 -14.60
CA LEU A 350 -0.37 18.93 -13.51
C LEU A 350 0.89 18.17 -13.92
N ARG A 351 0.84 17.42 -15.04
CA ARG A 351 1.99 16.73 -15.65
C ARG A 351 2.78 17.62 -16.61
N LYS A 352 2.19 18.74 -17.05
CA LYS A 352 2.87 19.71 -17.94
C LYS A 352 4.07 20.34 -17.23
N GLU A 353 5.22 20.25 -17.87
CA GLU A 353 6.48 20.90 -17.48
C GLU A 353 6.65 22.27 -18.17
#